data_7538396133a0847335fadc31263ae8b0
#
_entry.id   7538396133a0847335fadc31263ae8b0
#
_cell.length_a   1.000
_cell.length_b   1.000
_cell.length_c   1.000
_cell.angle_alpha   90.00
_cell.angle_beta   90.00
_cell.angle_gamma   90.00
#
_symmetry.space_group_name_H-M   'P 1'
#
loop_
_entity.id
_entity.type
_entity.pdbx_description
1 polymer ?
#
loop_
_entity_poly.entity_id
_entity_poly.type
_entity_poly.pdbx_seq_one_letter_code
_entity_poly.pdbx_strand_id
1 'polypeptide(L)'
;MKKIIFILLILNSSFVLADQKDSRLNSLFDELFLSNDNMQASSILADIWNIWSIAENVEAQKIFDEGNKMMDRGSLEEAITLFTQVIDLKPDFAEGWNKRATVLFLKGDLEASISDIQKTLELEPRHFGALDGLAEIYLIQDDLLGAAVTYKRILEIIPTSKKSQDRLKLINELIV
;
A
#
# COMPACT_ATOMS: atom_id res chain seq x y z
N MET A 1 -50.19 -6.34 -36.91
CA MET A 1 -49.59 -5.51 -35.84
C MET A 1 -48.42 -6.26 -35.25
N LYS A 2 -47.18 -5.93 -35.65
CA LYS A 2 -45.94 -6.60 -35.13
C LYS A 2 -45.53 -5.86 -33.85
N LYS A 3 -45.52 -6.57 -32.72
CA LYS A 3 -44.99 -6.06 -31.46
C LYS A 3 -43.46 -6.12 -31.52
N ILE A 4 -42.80 -4.95 -31.54
CA ILE A 4 -41.36 -4.83 -31.41
C ILE A 4 -41.06 -4.92 -29.91
N ILE A 5 -40.40 -6.01 -29.49
CA ILE A 5 -39.89 -6.19 -28.13
C ILE A 5 -38.54 -5.47 -28.11
N PHE A 6 -38.45 -4.35 -27.42
CA PHE A 6 -37.19 -3.71 -27.07
C PHE A 6 -36.52 -4.52 -25.97
N ILE A 7 -35.50 -5.29 -26.31
CA ILE A 7 -34.60 -5.92 -25.32
C ILE A 7 -33.64 -4.84 -24.87
N LEU A 8 -33.90 -4.30 -23.67
CA LEU A 8 -32.95 -3.41 -22.98
C LEU A 8 -31.74 -4.28 -22.56
N LEU A 9 -30.65 -4.24 -23.32
CA LEU A 9 -29.35 -4.75 -22.88
C LEU A 9 -28.87 -3.86 -21.73
N ILE A 10 -29.12 -4.29 -20.51
CA ILE A 10 -28.44 -3.73 -19.33
C ILE A 10 -26.99 -4.18 -19.44
N LEU A 11 -26.14 -3.29 -19.95
CA LEU A 11 -24.70 -3.41 -19.80
C LEU A 11 -24.41 -3.32 -18.29
N ASN A 12 -24.29 -4.47 -17.64
CA ASN A 12 -23.64 -4.55 -16.36
C ASN A 12 -22.17 -4.15 -16.57
N SER A 13 -21.89 -2.86 -16.51
CA SER A 13 -20.54 -2.39 -16.25
C SER A 13 -20.22 -2.83 -14.81
N SER A 14 -19.62 -4.01 -14.67
CA SER A 14 -18.94 -4.35 -13.44
C SER A 14 -17.90 -3.28 -13.24
N PHE A 15 -18.15 -2.35 -12.32
CA PHE A 15 -17.11 -1.48 -11.80
C PHE A 15 -16.05 -2.41 -11.21
N VAL A 16 -14.95 -2.57 -11.91
CA VAL A 16 -13.79 -3.23 -11.35
C VAL A 16 -13.28 -2.31 -10.27
N LEU A 17 -13.49 -2.70 -9.01
CA LEU A 17 -12.92 -2.00 -7.87
C LEU A 17 -11.40 -2.02 -8.05
N ALA A 18 -10.78 -0.87 -8.07
CA ALA A 18 -9.34 -0.71 -8.20
C ALA A 18 -8.88 0.04 -6.94
N ASP A 19 -8.56 -0.65 -5.92
CA ASP A 19 -7.91 -0.26 -4.66
C ASP A 19 -7.68 -1.55 -3.85
N GLN A 20 -7.49 -1.47 -2.55
CA GLN A 20 -7.34 -2.67 -1.69
C GLN A 20 -8.55 -3.64 -1.70
N LYS A 21 -9.69 -3.27 -2.33
CA LYS A 21 -10.89 -4.12 -2.47
C LYS A 21 -10.94 -4.86 -3.82
N ASP A 22 -9.98 -4.64 -4.70
CA ASP A 22 -9.93 -5.29 -5.99
C ASP A 22 -9.81 -6.81 -5.84
N SER A 23 -10.73 -7.53 -6.48
CA SER A 23 -10.81 -8.99 -6.38
C SER A 23 -9.57 -9.72 -6.92
N ARG A 24 -8.79 -9.07 -7.79
CA ARG A 24 -7.54 -9.61 -8.34
C ARG A 24 -6.44 -9.74 -7.29
N LEU A 25 -6.47 -8.91 -6.24
CA LEU A 25 -5.45 -8.91 -5.19
C LEU A 25 -5.29 -10.26 -4.52
N ASN A 26 -6.38 -10.98 -4.26
CA ASN A 26 -6.29 -12.30 -3.62
C ASN A 26 -5.47 -13.28 -4.46
N SER A 27 -5.75 -13.38 -5.77
CA SER A 27 -4.98 -14.22 -6.70
C SER A 27 -3.52 -13.79 -6.78
N LEU A 28 -3.26 -12.47 -6.87
CA LEU A 28 -1.90 -11.94 -6.93
C LEU A 28 -1.10 -12.24 -5.66
N PHE A 29 -1.71 -12.15 -4.49
CA PHE A 29 -1.05 -12.51 -3.23
C PHE A 29 -0.80 -14.01 -3.11
N ASP A 30 -1.72 -14.86 -3.58
CA ASP A 30 -1.52 -16.32 -3.62
C ASP A 30 -0.35 -16.68 -4.57
N GLU A 31 -0.28 -16.05 -5.75
CA GLU A 31 0.81 -16.22 -6.70
C GLU A 31 2.14 -15.71 -6.13
N LEU A 32 2.13 -14.55 -5.45
CA LEU A 32 3.30 -13.96 -4.82
C LEU A 32 3.87 -14.88 -3.72
N PHE A 33 2.99 -15.44 -2.89
CA PHE A 33 3.39 -16.38 -1.83
C PHE A 33 4.02 -17.66 -2.39
N LEU A 34 3.50 -18.17 -3.51
CA LEU A 34 4.02 -19.39 -4.17
C LEU A 34 5.23 -19.13 -5.06
N SER A 35 5.56 -17.87 -5.34
CA SER A 35 6.67 -17.52 -6.22
C SER A 35 8.01 -17.86 -5.58
N ASN A 36 8.83 -18.61 -6.33
CA ASN A 36 10.22 -18.92 -5.95
C ASN A 36 11.24 -18.14 -6.80
N ASP A 37 10.75 -17.33 -7.73
CA ASP A 37 11.56 -16.53 -8.65
C ASP A 37 11.40 -15.04 -8.35
N ASN A 38 12.52 -14.36 -8.10
CA ASN A 38 12.55 -12.93 -7.80
C ASN A 38 12.00 -12.06 -8.94
N MET A 39 12.18 -12.47 -10.20
CA MET A 39 11.67 -11.71 -11.35
C MET A 39 10.14 -11.81 -11.41
N GLN A 40 9.60 -13.01 -11.23
CA GLN A 40 8.16 -13.24 -11.15
C GLN A 40 7.56 -12.48 -9.96
N ALA A 41 8.15 -12.59 -8.77
CA ALA A 41 7.71 -11.85 -7.58
C ALA A 41 7.70 -10.33 -7.83
N SER A 42 8.73 -9.78 -8.46
CA SER A 42 8.79 -8.35 -8.78
C SER A 42 7.68 -7.90 -9.73
N SER A 43 7.32 -8.73 -10.72
CA SER A 43 6.21 -8.45 -11.63
C SER A 43 4.87 -8.42 -10.89
N ILE A 44 4.62 -9.41 -10.04
CA ILE A 44 3.38 -9.50 -9.25
C ILE A 44 3.28 -8.31 -8.27
N LEU A 45 4.39 -7.94 -7.61
CA LEU A 45 4.44 -6.78 -6.74
C LEU A 45 4.09 -5.49 -7.49
N ALA A 46 4.58 -5.33 -8.73
CA ALA A 46 4.24 -4.17 -9.57
C ALA A 46 2.74 -4.14 -9.89
N ASP A 47 2.12 -5.29 -10.19
CA ASP A 47 0.69 -5.38 -10.44
C ASP A 47 -0.14 -5.02 -9.21
N ILE A 48 0.27 -5.49 -8.02
CA ILE A 48 -0.37 -5.14 -6.74
C ILE A 48 -0.26 -3.63 -6.50
N TRP A 49 0.93 -3.03 -6.67
CA TRP A 49 1.13 -1.59 -6.54
C TRP A 49 0.28 -0.78 -7.52
N ASN A 50 0.16 -1.23 -8.76
CA ASN A 50 -0.68 -0.59 -9.76
C ASN A 50 -2.15 -0.56 -9.32
N ILE A 51 -2.66 -1.66 -8.75
CA ILE A 51 -4.02 -1.73 -8.24
C ILE A 51 -4.20 -0.78 -7.06
N TRP A 52 -3.31 -0.83 -6.07
CA TRP A 52 -3.39 0.03 -4.88
C TRP A 52 -3.25 1.52 -5.18
N SER A 53 -2.57 1.89 -6.28
CA SER A 53 -2.36 3.29 -6.64
C SER A 53 -3.54 3.96 -7.36
N ILE A 54 -4.66 3.23 -7.54
CA ILE A 54 -5.84 3.76 -8.24
C ILE A 54 -6.93 4.06 -7.21
N ALA A 55 -7.20 5.35 -6.98
CA ALA A 55 -8.39 5.78 -6.26
C ALA A 55 -9.60 5.72 -7.19
N GLU A 56 -10.71 5.10 -6.74
CA GLU A 56 -11.95 5.01 -7.55
C GLU A 56 -12.60 6.37 -7.82
N ASN A 57 -12.26 7.38 -7.03
CA ASN A 57 -12.74 8.74 -7.17
C ASN A 57 -11.81 9.56 -8.06
N VAL A 58 -12.32 10.09 -9.17
CA VAL A 58 -11.53 10.85 -10.17
C VAL A 58 -10.86 12.10 -9.56
N GLU A 59 -11.54 12.78 -8.65
CA GLU A 59 -11.00 13.96 -7.96
C GLU A 59 -9.89 13.55 -6.99
N ALA A 60 -10.14 12.54 -6.18
CA ALA A 60 -9.12 11.99 -5.27
C ALA A 60 -7.88 11.51 -6.04
N GLN A 61 -8.05 10.85 -7.20
CA GLN A 61 -6.94 10.42 -8.05
C GLN A 61 -6.08 11.59 -8.53
N LYS A 62 -6.70 12.68 -9.01
CA LYS A 62 -5.95 13.86 -9.46
C LYS A 62 -5.13 14.48 -8.35
N ILE A 63 -5.72 14.59 -7.15
CA ILE A 63 -5.05 15.14 -5.97
C ILE A 63 -3.92 14.19 -5.51
N PHE A 64 -4.16 12.89 -5.56
CA PHE A 64 -3.17 11.86 -5.24
C PHE A 64 -1.95 11.92 -6.18
N ASP A 65 -2.19 12.06 -7.48
CA ASP A 65 -1.12 12.19 -8.49
C ASP A 65 -0.31 13.48 -8.28
N GLU A 66 -0.96 14.58 -7.90
CA GLU A 66 -0.26 15.83 -7.58
C GLU A 66 0.51 15.72 -6.27
N GLY A 67 -0.04 15.05 -5.25
CA GLY A 67 0.66 14.73 -4.00
C GLY A 67 1.94 13.95 -4.23
N ASN A 68 1.91 12.93 -5.11
CA ASN A 68 3.09 12.19 -5.50
C ASN A 68 4.16 13.09 -6.14
N LYS A 69 3.77 14.01 -7.04
CA LYS A 69 4.72 14.97 -7.65
C LYS A 69 5.33 15.91 -6.62
N MET A 70 4.55 16.37 -5.63
CA MET A 70 5.09 17.22 -4.57
C MET A 70 6.07 16.45 -3.68
N MET A 71 5.75 15.21 -3.34
CA MET A 71 6.65 14.31 -2.61
C MET A 71 7.96 14.10 -3.38
N ASP A 72 7.91 13.81 -4.68
CA ASP A 72 9.09 13.59 -5.54
C ASP A 72 9.97 14.84 -5.64
N ARG A 73 9.39 16.05 -5.55
CA ARG A 73 10.11 17.34 -5.52
C ARG A 73 10.65 17.69 -4.14
N GLY A 74 10.33 16.92 -3.10
CA GLY A 74 10.68 17.22 -1.71
C GLY A 74 9.83 18.32 -1.07
N SER A 75 8.71 18.73 -1.70
CA SER A 75 7.73 19.68 -1.15
C SER A 75 6.84 18.98 -0.12
N LEU A 76 7.42 18.57 1.02
CA LEU A 76 6.79 17.65 1.97
C LEU A 76 5.49 18.22 2.57
N GLU A 77 5.43 19.51 2.93
CA GLU A 77 4.23 20.14 3.51
C GLU A 77 3.06 20.17 2.51
N GLU A 78 3.36 20.47 1.25
CA GLU A 78 2.35 20.46 0.18
C GLU A 78 1.86 19.04 -0.07
N ALA A 79 2.75 18.05 -0.09
CA ALA A 79 2.39 16.65 -0.24
C ALA A 79 1.48 16.16 0.90
N ILE A 80 1.78 16.49 2.18
CA ILE A 80 0.93 16.18 3.34
C ILE A 80 -0.47 16.80 3.15
N THR A 81 -0.53 18.05 2.73
CA THR A 81 -1.80 18.75 2.50
C THR A 81 -2.63 18.04 1.43
N LEU A 82 -2.01 17.66 0.32
CA LEU A 82 -2.69 16.98 -0.79
C LEU A 82 -3.15 15.56 -0.39
N PHE A 83 -2.31 14.77 0.28
CA PHE A 83 -2.73 13.46 0.75
C PHE A 83 -3.80 13.53 1.84
N THR A 84 -3.83 14.61 2.65
CA THR A 84 -4.94 14.85 3.59
C THR A 84 -6.25 15.06 2.84
N GLN A 85 -6.26 15.85 1.76
CA GLN A 85 -7.45 16.02 0.91
C GLN A 85 -7.88 14.71 0.26
N VAL A 86 -6.94 13.86 -0.17
CA VAL A 86 -7.25 12.50 -0.68
C VAL A 86 -7.97 11.68 0.40
N ILE A 87 -7.47 11.69 1.63
CA ILE A 87 -8.06 10.96 2.76
C ILE A 87 -9.45 11.51 3.10
N ASP A 88 -9.64 12.81 3.06
CA ASP A 88 -10.96 13.44 3.32
C ASP A 88 -11.99 13.02 2.26
N LEU A 89 -11.59 12.92 0.99
CA LEU A 89 -12.45 12.49 -0.12
C LEU A 89 -12.69 10.98 -0.15
N LYS A 90 -11.70 10.20 0.25
CA LYS A 90 -11.69 8.74 0.13
C LYS A 90 -11.01 8.13 1.38
N PRO A 91 -11.66 8.15 2.56
CA PRO A 91 -11.06 7.70 3.81
C PRO A 91 -10.79 6.19 3.85
N ASP A 92 -11.38 5.43 2.94
CA ASP A 92 -11.18 4.00 2.76
C ASP A 92 -10.14 3.66 1.67
N PHE A 93 -9.40 4.63 1.14
CA PHE A 93 -8.30 4.43 0.20
C PHE A 93 -6.98 4.25 0.95
N ALA A 94 -6.54 2.99 1.12
CA ALA A 94 -5.38 2.62 1.94
C ALA A 94 -4.10 3.34 1.49
N GLU A 95 -3.87 3.45 0.17
CA GLU A 95 -2.65 4.06 -0.36
C GLU A 95 -2.59 5.58 -0.09
N GLY A 96 -3.72 6.26 0.05
CA GLY A 96 -3.76 7.66 0.48
C GLY A 96 -3.13 7.87 1.86
N TRP A 97 -3.47 6.99 2.83
CA TRP A 97 -2.87 6.96 4.16
C TRP A 97 -1.40 6.58 4.10
N ASN A 98 -1.04 5.53 3.34
CA ASN A 98 0.34 5.09 3.18
C ASN A 98 1.25 6.18 2.60
N LYS A 99 0.78 6.94 1.62
CA LYS A 99 1.55 8.06 1.04
C LYS A 99 1.75 9.19 2.04
N ARG A 100 0.71 9.56 2.81
CA ARG A 100 0.88 10.56 3.85
C ARG A 100 1.84 10.07 4.93
N ALA A 101 1.74 8.82 5.35
CA ALA A 101 2.69 8.21 6.29
C ALA A 101 4.14 8.30 5.79
N THR A 102 4.36 8.00 4.50
CA THR A 102 5.69 8.10 3.89
C THR A 102 6.24 9.52 3.95
N VAL A 103 5.42 10.54 3.66
CA VAL A 103 5.85 11.94 3.71
C VAL A 103 6.12 12.39 5.16
N LEU A 104 5.29 11.96 6.11
CA LEU A 104 5.49 12.22 7.54
C LEU A 104 6.79 11.59 8.05
N PHE A 105 7.09 10.36 7.62
CA PHE A 105 8.36 9.70 7.90
C PHE A 105 9.56 10.51 7.37
N LEU A 106 9.50 10.96 6.12
CA LEU A 106 10.56 11.78 5.49
C LEU A 106 10.74 13.11 6.22
N LYS A 107 9.70 13.65 6.82
CA LYS A 107 9.74 14.86 7.64
C LYS A 107 10.27 14.61 9.06
N GLY A 108 10.34 13.36 9.50
CA GLY A 108 10.75 12.98 10.85
C GLY A 108 9.61 12.95 11.87
N ASP A 109 8.36 13.10 11.45
CA ASP A 109 7.18 12.98 12.31
C ASP A 109 6.77 11.51 12.41
N LEU A 110 7.55 10.74 13.18
CA LEU A 110 7.43 9.29 13.26
C LEU A 110 6.11 8.85 13.90
N GLU A 111 5.62 9.56 14.92
CA GLU A 111 4.36 9.23 15.60
C GLU A 111 3.17 9.40 14.67
N ALA A 112 3.10 10.49 13.92
CA ALA A 112 2.04 10.70 12.93
C ALA A 112 2.14 9.68 11.79
N SER A 113 3.36 9.33 11.34
CA SER A 113 3.60 8.29 10.35
C SER A 113 3.08 6.93 10.82
N ILE A 114 3.38 6.52 12.08
CA ILE A 114 2.87 5.27 12.66
C ILE A 114 1.33 5.25 12.67
N SER A 115 0.70 6.36 13.04
CA SER A 115 -0.77 6.46 13.05
C SER A 115 -1.37 6.20 11.66
N ASP A 116 -0.80 6.80 10.63
CA ASP A 116 -1.25 6.60 9.24
C ASP A 116 -0.94 5.20 8.71
N ILE A 117 0.22 4.62 9.08
CA ILE A 117 0.55 3.22 8.80
C ILE A 117 -0.47 2.27 9.43
N GLN A 118 -0.85 2.50 10.68
CA GLN A 118 -1.86 1.68 11.36
C GLN A 118 -3.18 1.74 10.60
N LYS A 119 -3.57 2.94 10.15
CA LYS A 119 -4.79 3.10 9.34
C LYS A 119 -4.68 2.39 7.98
N THR A 120 -3.53 2.45 7.33
CA THR A 120 -3.27 1.69 6.10
C THR A 120 -3.45 0.18 6.35
N LEU A 121 -2.88 -0.35 7.44
CA LEU A 121 -2.92 -1.77 7.77
C LEU A 121 -4.28 -2.25 8.30
N GLU A 122 -5.14 -1.35 8.81
CA GLU A 122 -6.55 -1.65 9.08
C GLU A 122 -7.33 -1.86 7.78
N LEU A 123 -7.04 -1.09 6.73
CA LEU A 123 -7.71 -1.14 5.44
C LEU A 123 -7.17 -2.28 4.56
N GLU A 124 -5.86 -2.50 4.53
CA GLU A 124 -5.19 -3.60 3.84
C GLU A 124 -4.09 -4.20 4.74
N PRO A 125 -4.37 -5.28 5.46
CA PRO A 125 -3.40 -5.90 6.37
C PRO A 125 -2.13 -6.44 5.70
N ARG A 126 -2.17 -6.66 4.38
CA ARG A 126 -1.05 -7.15 3.55
C ARG A 126 -0.27 -6.02 2.91
N HIS A 127 -0.50 -4.76 3.28
CA HIS A 127 0.17 -3.62 2.67
C HIS A 127 1.66 -3.60 3.02
N PHE A 128 2.44 -4.33 2.24
CA PHE A 128 3.87 -4.56 2.52
C PHE A 128 4.71 -3.28 2.53
N GLY A 129 4.32 -2.22 1.81
CA GLY A 129 5.00 -0.93 1.88
C GLY A 129 4.78 -0.24 3.22
N ALA A 130 3.58 -0.30 3.78
CA ALA A 130 3.27 0.22 5.11
C ALA A 130 4.00 -0.58 6.20
N LEU A 131 4.06 -1.92 6.08
CA LEU A 131 4.84 -2.76 6.98
C LEU A 131 6.34 -2.43 6.90
N ASP A 132 6.89 -2.20 5.71
CA ASP A 132 8.28 -1.83 5.53
C ASP A 132 8.60 -0.49 6.22
N GLY A 133 7.74 0.52 6.02
CA GLY A 133 7.84 1.80 6.73
C GLY A 133 7.79 1.66 8.24
N LEU A 134 6.88 0.82 8.78
CA LEU A 134 6.77 0.55 10.20
C LEU A 134 8.04 -0.11 10.76
N ALA A 135 8.60 -1.08 10.04
CA ALA A 135 9.83 -1.75 10.45
C ALA A 135 11.02 -0.78 10.51
N GLU A 136 11.15 0.12 9.53
CA GLU A 136 12.20 1.15 9.52
C GLU A 136 12.01 2.15 10.69
N ILE A 137 10.77 2.53 11.03
CA ILE A 137 10.52 3.39 12.20
C ILE A 137 10.94 2.67 13.49
N TYR A 138 10.60 1.39 13.67
CA TYR A 138 11.01 0.63 14.83
C TYR A 138 12.54 0.53 14.95
N LEU A 139 13.26 0.38 13.82
CA LEU A 139 14.73 0.42 13.83
C LEU A 139 15.27 1.79 14.27
N ILE A 140 14.67 2.89 13.82
CA ILE A 140 15.06 4.26 14.23
C ILE A 140 14.82 4.46 15.74
N GLN A 141 13.78 3.84 16.29
CA GLN A 141 13.43 3.91 17.72
C GLN A 141 14.19 2.89 18.57
N ASP A 142 15.12 2.11 17.97
CA ASP A 142 15.86 1.00 18.62
C ASP A 142 14.94 -0.11 19.17
N ASP A 143 13.69 -0.19 18.64
CA ASP A 143 12.78 -1.30 18.92
C ASP A 143 13.05 -2.48 17.99
N LEU A 144 14.15 -3.21 18.30
CA LEU A 144 14.55 -4.37 17.51
C LEU A 144 13.51 -5.49 17.51
N LEU A 145 12.74 -5.64 18.59
CA LEU A 145 11.68 -6.65 18.66
C LEU A 145 10.50 -6.29 17.76
N GLY A 146 10.02 -5.04 17.79
CA GLY A 146 8.99 -4.54 16.91
C GLY A 146 9.40 -4.67 15.42
N ALA A 147 10.63 -4.29 15.10
CA ALA A 147 11.18 -4.45 13.75
C ALA A 147 11.20 -5.92 13.31
N ALA A 148 11.68 -6.85 14.17
CA ALA A 148 11.73 -8.27 13.86
C ALA A 148 10.35 -8.88 13.61
N VAL A 149 9.36 -8.53 14.43
CA VAL A 149 7.97 -8.97 14.25
C VAL A 149 7.41 -8.46 12.92
N THR A 150 7.69 -7.20 12.59
CA THR A 150 7.18 -6.58 11.36
C THR A 150 7.83 -7.18 10.12
N TYR A 151 9.16 -7.44 10.12
CA TYR A 151 9.81 -8.13 9.00
C TYR A 151 9.31 -9.58 8.84
N LYS A 152 9.00 -10.30 9.93
CA LYS A 152 8.36 -11.63 9.83
C LYS A 152 7.00 -11.54 9.13
N ARG A 153 6.17 -10.55 9.45
CA ARG A 153 4.89 -10.33 8.73
C ARG A 153 5.10 -10.08 7.24
N ILE A 154 6.14 -9.30 6.86
CA ILE A 154 6.46 -9.12 5.44
C ILE A 154 6.82 -10.45 4.78
N LEU A 155 7.59 -11.31 5.45
CA LEU A 155 7.98 -12.62 4.92
C LEU A 155 6.81 -13.62 4.83
N GLU A 156 5.77 -13.45 5.63
CA GLU A 156 4.51 -14.20 5.48
C GLU A 156 3.75 -13.80 4.21
N ILE A 157 3.94 -12.57 3.71
CA ILE A 157 3.32 -12.06 2.48
C ILE A 157 4.25 -12.31 1.28
N ILE A 158 5.55 -12.01 1.43
CA ILE A 158 6.59 -12.06 0.40
C ILE A 158 7.75 -12.94 0.90
N PRO A 159 7.64 -14.28 0.83
CA PRO A 159 8.69 -15.17 1.34
C PRO A 159 10.06 -14.93 0.69
N THR A 160 10.10 -14.47 -0.55
CA THR A 160 11.31 -14.15 -1.33
C THR A 160 11.91 -12.78 -1.04
N SER A 161 11.34 -11.98 -0.12
CA SER A 161 11.86 -10.65 0.20
C SER A 161 13.26 -10.71 0.80
N LYS A 162 14.28 -10.53 -0.05
CA LYS A 162 15.68 -10.55 0.37
C LYS A 162 15.99 -9.49 1.42
N LYS A 163 15.43 -8.27 1.24
CA LYS A 163 15.56 -7.18 2.23
C LYS A 163 15.10 -7.64 3.61
N SER A 164 13.90 -8.21 3.71
CA SER A 164 13.32 -8.63 5.00
C SER A 164 14.08 -9.80 5.62
N GLN A 165 14.56 -10.75 4.81
CA GLN A 165 15.40 -11.84 5.27
C GLN A 165 16.72 -11.34 5.88
N ASP A 166 17.41 -10.43 5.18
CA ASP A 166 18.70 -9.89 5.62
C ASP A 166 18.55 -9.01 6.87
N ARG A 167 17.51 -8.17 6.93
CA ARG A 167 17.19 -7.34 8.10
C ARG A 167 16.87 -8.20 9.31
N LEU A 168 16.00 -9.20 9.16
CA LEU A 168 15.63 -10.08 10.24
C LEU A 168 16.84 -10.90 10.77
N LYS A 169 17.71 -11.36 9.88
CA LYS A 169 18.95 -12.04 10.27
C LYS A 169 19.84 -11.13 11.12
N LEU A 170 20.08 -9.90 10.66
CA LEU A 170 20.90 -8.92 11.38
C LEU A 170 20.30 -8.60 12.77
N ILE A 171 18.99 -8.37 12.84
CA ILE A 171 18.32 -8.08 14.11
C ILE A 171 18.46 -9.25 15.09
N ASN A 172 18.30 -10.49 14.63
CA ASN A 172 18.43 -11.67 15.47
C ASN A 172 19.87 -11.84 16.02
N GLU A 173 20.89 -11.40 15.28
CA GLU A 173 22.30 -11.39 15.75
C GLU A 173 22.53 -10.32 16.83
N LEU A 174 21.74 -9.24 16.85
CA LEU A 174 21.85 -8.14 17.81
C LEU A 174 21.09 -8.38 19.13
N ILE A 175 20.05 -9.22 19.11
CA ILE A 175 19.20 -9.51 20.28
C ILE A 175 19.79 -10.63 21.16
N VAL A 176 20.74 -11.42 20.63
CA VAL A 176 21.42 -12.51 21.35
C VAL A 176 22.60 -11.98 22.14
#